data_f579d4c9702dcb9c2e7c4f50e205b614
#
_entry.id   f579d4c9702dcb9c2e7c4f50e205b614
#
_cell.length_a   1.000
_cell.length_b   1.000
_cell.length_c   1.000
_cell.angle_alpha   90.00
_cell.angle_beta   90.00
_cell.angle_gamma   90.00
#
_symmetry.space_group_name_H-M   'P 1'
#
loop_
_entity.id
_entity.type
_entity.pdbx_description
1 polymer ?
#
loop_
_entity_poly.entity_id
_entity_poly.type
_entity_poly.pdbx_seq_one_letter_code
_entity_poly.pdbx_strand_id
1 'polypeptide(L)'
;MALFISMAFDTFNFSKVNFKNEILAGLTVAMTMIPESLSFAILAGLTPLMGLYAAFLMGIVTAILGGRPGLVSGGAGATIVVLMALIVSHGVEYLFAAIILGGFFQILVGAFKLGKFVRLIPQPVMYGFLNGLAIIIFMAQVEQLKIVENGISSWMSGTSLYVMGGLTLLTILIVLGFPKLTKIVPASLVAIITTAALVF
;
A
#
# COMPACT_ATOMS: atom_id res chain seq x y z
N MET A 1 -13.07 -26.12 6.54
CA MET A 1 -12.30 -26.02 5.29
C MET A 1 -13.20 -26.14 4.06
N ALA A 2 -14.01 -27.19 3.92
CA ALA A 2 -14.96 -27.34 2.82
C ALA A 2 -15.97 -26.18 2.69
N LEU A 3 -16.49 -25.65 3.79
CA LEU A 3 -17.43 -24.53 3.82
C LEU A 3 -16.82 -23.19 3.34
N PHE A 4 -15.52 -22.98 3.56
CA PHE A 4 -14.78 -21.82 3.06
C PHE A 4 -14.55 -21.90 1.55
N ILE A 5 -14.25 -23.10 1.06
CA ILE A 5 -14.04 -23.36 -0.37
C ILE A 5 -15.37 -23.23 -1.12
N SER A 6 -16.48 -23.73 -0.56
CA SER A 6 -17.81 -23.58 -1.20
C SER A 6 -18.26 -22.12 -1.24
N MET A 7 -18.03 -21.33 -0.17
CA MET A 7 -18.34 -19.88 -0.19
C MET A 7 -17.49 -19.09 -1.19
N ALA A 8 -16.25 -19.50 -1.44
CA ALA A 8 -15.40 -18.88 -2.46
C ALA A 8 -15.88 -19.23 -3.87
N PHE A 9 -16.35 -20.45 -4.10
CA PHE A 9 -16.83 -20.89 -5.43
C PHE A 9 -18.27 -20.47 -5.73
N ASP A 10 -19.16 -20.32 -4.74
CA ASP A 10 -20.53 -19.83 -4.93
C ASP A 10 -20.60 -18.35 -5.37
N THR A 11 -19.53 -17.59 -5.12
CA THR A 11 -19.41 -16.19 -5.58
C THR A 11 -19.02 -16.09 -7.07
N PHE A 12 -18.54 -17.17 -7.69
CA PHE A 12 -18.17 -17.21 -9.10
C PHE A 12 -19.37 -17.52 -10.02
N ASN A 13 -20.32 -16.60 -10.08
CA ASN A 13 -21.39 -16.70 -11.07
C ASN A 13 -20.91 -16.12 -12.41
N PHE A 14 -20.19 -16.90 -13.18
CA PHE A 14 -19.61 -16.52 -14.49
C PHE A 14 -20.61 -16.01 -15.50
N SER A 15 -21.92 -16.31 -15.33
CA SER A 15 -22.97 -15.92 -16.29
C SER A 15 -23.27 -14.41 -16.29
N LYS A 16 -22.81 -13.64 -15.29
CA LYS A 16 -23.04 -12.19 -15.17
C LYS A 16 -21.75 -11.36 -15.20
N VAL A 17 -20.59 -11.99 -15.39
CA VAL A 17 -19.29 -11.31 -15.38
C VAL A 17 -19.06 -10.64 -16.72
N ASN A 18 -18.91 -9.32 -16.71
CA ASN A 18 -18.48 -8.56 -17.87
C ASN A 18 -16.95 -8.53 -17.91
N PHE A 19 -16.35 -9.51 -18.58
CA PHE A 19 -14.89 -9.68 -18.67
C PHE A 19 -14.14 -8.40 -19.06
N LYS A 20 -14.70 -7.58 -19.94
CA LYS A 20 -14.07 -6.32 -20.35
C LYS A 20 -13.94 -5.36 -19.15
N ASN A 21 -15.00 -5.21 -18.38
CA ASN A 21 -15.00 -4.32 -17.22
C ASN A 21 -14.08 -4.84 -16.11
N GLU A 22 -14.07 -6.16 -15.88
CA GLU A 22 -13.21 -6.79 -14.87
C GLU A 22 -11.72 -6.66 -15.23
N ILE A 23 -11.35 -6.87 -16.48
CA ILE A 23 -9.96 -6.70 -16.95
C ILE A 23 -9.53 -5.23 -16.81
N LEU A 24 -10.38 -4.29 -17.23
CA LEU A 24 -10.08 -2.86 -17.10
C LEU A 24 -9.96 -2.43 -15.63
N ALA A 25 -10.84 -2.91 -14.76
CA ALA A 25 -10.78 -2.66 -13.32
C ALA A 25 -9.50 -3.24 -12.71
N GLY A 26 -9.17 -4.49 -13.03
CA GLY A 26 -7.94 -5.13 -12.58
C GLY A 26 -6.69 -4.41 -13.04
N LEU A 27 -6.63 -3.98 -14.31
CA LEU A 27 -5.52 -3.21 -14.85
C LEU A 27 -5.38 -1.86 -14.15
N THR A 28 -6.49 -1.16 -13.90
CA THR A 28 -6.48 0.12 -13.19
C THR A 28 -5.96 -0.04 -11.76
N VAL A 29 -6.40 -1.08 -11.06
CA VAL A 29 -5.91 -1.38 -9.70
C VAL A 29 -4.43 -1.75 -9.73
N ALA A 30 -3.99 -2.61 -10.65
CA ALA A 30 -2.57 -2.97 -10.76
C ALA A 30 -1.69 -1.74 -10.98
N MET A 31 -2.11 -0.82 -11.85
CA MET A 31 -1.39 0.44 -12.11
C MET A 31 -1.28 1.34 -10.88
N THR A 32 -2.26 1.34 -9.98
CA THR A 32 -2.20 2.10 -8.72
C THR A 32 -1.39 1.40 -7.66
N MET A 33 -1.43 0.07 -7.61
CA MET A 33 -0.71 -0.73 -6.60
C MET A 33 0.80 -0.77 -6.82
N ILE A 34 1.29 -0.70 -8.07
CA ILE A 34 2.71 -0.70 -8.37
C ILE A 34 3.45 0.43 -7.61
N PRO A 35 3.11 1.72 -7.81
CA PRO A 35 3.79 2.80 -7.11
C PRO A 35 3.58 2.78 -5.59
N GLU A 36 2.41 2.36 -5.14
CA GLU A 36 2.11 2.20 -3.71
C GLU A 36 3.03 1.16 -3.08
N SER A 37 3.17 0.00 -3.70
CA SER A 37 4.03 -1.10 -3.22
C SER A 37 5.51 -0.73 -3.21
N LEU A 38 5.97 0.00 -4.24
CA LEU A 38 7.32 0.53 -4.30
C LEU A 38 7.58 1.51 -3.16
N SER A 39 6.68 2.46 -2.95
CA SER A 39 6.79 3.48 -1.90
C SER A 39 6.84 2.85 -0.52
N PHE A 40 5.97 1.88 -0.26
CA PHE A 40 5.93 1.21 1.03
C PHE A 40 7.15 0.31 1.26
N ALA A 41 7.71 -0.32 0.24
CA ALA A 41 8.96 -1.07 0.37
C ALA A 41 10.11 -0.15 0.74
N ILE A 42 10.24 0.99 0.08
CA ILE A 42 11.28 2.00 0.38
C ILE A 42 11.11 2.53 1.81
N LEU A 43 9.88 2.87 2.23
CA LEU A 43 9.59 3.31 3.60
C LEU A 43 9.96 2.25 4.64
N ALA A 44 9.77 0.98 4.34
CA ALA A 44 10.16 -0.12 5.22
C ALA A 44 11.67 -0.41 5.23
N GLY A 45 12.47 0.30 4.42
CA GLY A 45 13.90 0.02 4.27
C GLY A 45 14.19 -1.25 3.45
N LEU A 46 13.22 -1.73 2.67
CA LEU A 46 13.34 -2.90 1.81
C LEU A 46 13.66 -2.48 0.37
N THR A 47 14.14 -3.41 -0.42
CA THR A 47 14.33 -3.16 -1.85
C THR A 47 12.98 -2.98 -2.54
N PRO A 48 12.85 -2.05 -3.50
CA PRO A 48 11.59 -1.82 -4.22
C PRO A 48 11.02 -3.08 -4.87
N LEU A 49 11.87 -3.98 -5.37
CA LEU A 49 11.48 -5.25 -5.97
C LEU A 49 10.78 -6.17 -4.98
N MET A 50 11.18 -6.19 -3.70
CA MET A 50 10.49 -6.98 -2.66
C MET A 50 9.05 -6.54 -2.50
N GLY A 51 8.78 -5.22 -2.55
CA GLY A 51 7.42 -4.69 -2.52
C GLY A 51 6.57 -5.14 -3.70
N LEU A 52 7.13 -5.12 -4.91
CA LEU A 52 6.43 -5.58 -6.12
C LEU A 52 6.12 -7.08 -6.07
N TYR A 53 7.07 -7.91 -5.67
CA TYR A 53 6.83 -9.35 -5.52
C TYR A 53 5.79 -9.65 -4.46
N ALA A 54 5.84 -8.95 -3.32
CA ALA A 54 4.84 -9.10 -2.27
C ALA A 54 3.43 -8.72 -2.78
N ALA A 55 3.30 -7.58 -3.48
CA ALA A 55 2.03 -7.15 -4.06
C ALA A 55 1.49 -8.14 -5.11
N PHE A 56 2.37 -8.66 -5.97
CA PHE A 56 2.02 -9.66 -6.98
C PHE A 56 1.49 -10.95 -6.34
N LEU A 57 2.23 -11.51 -5.38
CA LEU A 57 1.83 -12.74 -4.69
C LEU A 57 0.54 -12.54 -3.89
N MET A 58 0.44 -11.43 -3.14
CA MET A 58 -0.78 -11.11 -2.40
C MET A 58 -1.97 -10.87 -3.32
N GLY A 59 -1.78 -10.21 -4.45
CA GLY A 59 -2.81 -10.01 -5.46
C GLY A 59 -3.37 -11.33 -5.99
N ILE A 60 -2.50 -12.28 -6.36
CA ILE A 60 -2.91 -13.60 -6.83
C ILE A 60 -3.62 -14.40 -5.72
N VAL A 61 -3.00 -14.48 -4.54
CA VAL A 61 -3.57 -15.25 -3.43
C VAL A 61 -4.95 -14.72 -3.04
N THR A 62 -5.11 -13.41 -2.94
CA THR A 62 -6.40 -12.81 -2.58
C THR A 62 -7.42 -12.87 -3.71
N ALA A 63 -7.00 -12.86 -4.99
CA ALA A 63 -7.90 -13.07 -6.11
C ALA A 63 -8.48 -14.49 -6.13
N ILE A 64 -7.69 -15.49 -5.75
CA ILE A 64 -8.12 -16.90 -5.74
C ILE A 64 -8.85 -17.25 -4.43
N LEU A 65 -8.31 -16.84 -3.28
CA LEU A 65 -8.81 -17.21 -1.95
C LEU A 65 -9.62 -16.10 -1.27
N GLY A 66 -9.68 -14.92 -1.85
CA GLY A 66 -10.42 -13.79 -1.32
C GLY A 66 -11.92 -14.05 -1.29
N GLY A 67 -12.55 -13.69 -0.17
CA GLY A 67 -13.97 -14.00 0.06
C GLY A 67 -14.96 -12.92 -0.38
N ARG A 68 -14.52 -11.83 -1.03
CA ARG A 68 -15.42 -10.73 -1.40
C ARG A 68 -15.03 -10.11 -2.74
N PRO A 69 -15.97 -10.01 -3.70
CA PRO A 69 -15.71 -9.34 -4.97
C PRO A 69 -15.25 -7.89 -4.76
N GLY A 70 -14.24 -7.46 -5.52
CA GLY A 70 -13.69 -6.12 -5.43
C GLY A 70 -12.73 -5.88 -4.25
N LEU A 71 -12.38 -6.93 -3.49
CA LEU A 71 -11.35 -6.84 -2.46
C LEU A 71 -9.96 -6.94 -3.10
N VAL A 72 -9.12 -5.96 -2.80
CA VAL A 72 -7.71 -5.95 -3.18
C VAL A 72 -6.88 -5.93 -1.90
N SER A 73 -5.84 -6.76 -1.86
CA SER A 73 -4.88 -6.77 -0.75
C SER A 73 -3.54 -6.24 -1.22
N GLY A 74 -2.96 -5.35 -0.45
CA GLY A 74 -1.68 -4.70 -0.74
C GLY A 74 -0.99 -4.25 0.54
N GLY A 75 0.08 -3.49 0.39
CA GLY A 75 0.79 -2.89 1.51
C GLY A 75 -0.13 -1.95 2.29
N ALA A 76 -0.03 -1.99 3.62
CA ALA A 76 -0.77 -1.09 4.48
C ALA A 76 0.19 -0.19 5.26
N GLY A 77 0.04 1.12 5.13
CA GLY A 77 0.89 2.10 5.79
C GLY A 77 0.96 1.91 7.30
N ALA A 78 -0.16 1.54 7.94
CA ALA A 78 -0.21 1.25 9.37
C ALA A 78 0.71 0.08 9.78
N THR A 79 0.75 -0.97 8.98
CA THR A 79 1.58 -2.14 9.25
C THR A 79 3.06 -1.80 9.06
N ILE A 80 3.39 -1.01 8.03
CA ILE A 80 4.76 -0.65 7.70
C ILE A 80 5.41 0.17 8.80
N VAL A 81 4.68 1.11 9.38
CA VAL A 81 5.19 1.92 10.50
C VAL A 81 5.66 1.06 11.67
N VAL A 82 4.88 0.02 12.01
CA VAL A 82 5.24 -0.92 13.08
C VAL A 82 6.42 -1.80 12.66
N LEU A 83 6.41 -2.30 11.43
CA LEU A 83 7.44 -3.18 10.89
C LEU A 83 8.78 -2.45 10.69
N MET A 84 8.76 -1.17 10.35
CA MET A 84 9.97 -0.35 10.20
C MET A 84 10.78 -0.31 11.50
N ALA A 85 10.13 -0.13 12.64
CA ALA A 85 10.79 -0.16 13.94
C ALA A 85 11.45 -1.53 14.21
N LEU A 86 10.81 -2.63 13.81
CA LEU A 86 11.35 -3.97 13.93
C LEU A 86 12.57 -4.19 13.02
N ILE A 87 12.49 -3.73 11.76
CA ILE A 87 13.57 -3.89 10.78
C ILE A 87 14.82 -3.12 11.23
N VAL A 88 14.65 -1.88 11.70
CA VAL A 88 15.76 -1.05 12.18
C VAL A 88 16.44 -1.65 13.40
N SER A 89 15.68 -2.26 14.31
CA SER A 89 16.24 -2.79 15.57
C SER A 89 16.79 -4.21 15.46
N HIS A 90 16.22 -5.05 14.60
CA HIS A 90 16.52 -6.49 14.55
C HIS A 90 16.89 -7.02 13.16
N GLY A 91 16.69 -6.22 12.11
CA GLY A 91 16.97 -6.62 10.73
C GLY A 91 15.78 -7.27 10.00
N VAL A 92 15.99 -7.47 8.69
CA VAL A 92 14.93 -7.96 7.77
C VAL A 92 14.52 -9.40 8.06
N GLU A 93 15.39 -10.22 8.64
CA GLU A 93 15.07 -11.62 8.96
C GLU A 93 13.92 -11.74 9.96
N TYR A 94 13.89 -10.85 10.95
CA TYR A 94 12.81 -10.81 11.94
C TYR A 94 11.47 -10.36 11.35
N LEU A 95 11.50 -9.63 10.23
CA LEU A 95 10.30 -9.28 9.48
C LEU A 95 9.55 -10.51 8.98
N PHE A 96 10.26 -11.50 8.42
CA PHE A 96 9.64 -12.73 7.94
C PHE A 96 9.01 -13.52 9.08
N ALA A 97 9.70 -13.63 10.21
CA ALA A 97 9.15 -14.28 11.40
C ALA A 97 7.89 -13.58 11.93
N ALA A 98 7.91 -12.24 11.97
CA ALA A 98 6.76 -11.43 12.39
C ALA A 98 5.56 -11.58 11.45
N ILE A 99 5.79 -11.63 10.13
CA ILE A 99 4.74 -11.83 9.12
C ILE A 99 4.11 -13.22 9.27
N ILE A 100 4.92 -14.27 9.45
CA ILE A 100 4.41 -15.64 9.64
C ILE A 100 3.56 -15.71 10.91
N LEU A 101 4.06 -15.15 12.01
CA LEU A 101 3.33 -15.10 13.27
C LEU A 101 2.04 -14.30 13.17
N GLY A 102 2.09 -13.14 12.51
CA GLY A 102 0.92 -12.31 12.22
C GLY A 102 -0.13 -13.05 11.37
N GLY A 103 0.32 -13.77 10.33
CA GLY A 103 -0.54 -14.63 9.51
C GLY A 103 -1.22 -15.73 10.32
N PHE A 104 -0.49 -16.36 11.22
CA PHE A 104 -1.04 -17.37 12.15
C PHE A 104 -2.14 -16.75 13.04
N PHE A 105 -1.90 -15.61 13.65
CA PHE A 105 -2.93 -14.91 14.44
C PHE A 105 -4.14 -14.50 13.60
N GLN A 106 -3.94 -14.06 12.37
CA GLN A 106 -5.04 -13.71 11.46
C GLN A 106 -5.93 -14.93 11.16
N ILE A 107 -5.32 -16.11 10.95
CA ILE A 107 -6.07 -17.36 10.76
C ILE A 107 -6.90 -17.68 12.01
N LEU A 108 -6.32 -17.57 13.22
CA LEU A 108 -7.04 -17.78 14.47
C LEU A 108 -8.21 -16.81 14.63
N VAL A 109 -7.98 -15.52 14.40
CA VAL A 109 -9.04 -14.49 14.45
C VAL A 109 -10.17 -14.80 13.47
N GLY A 110 -9.82 -15.27 12.27
CA GLY A 110 -10.79 -15.69 11.26
C GLY A 110 -11.57 -16.93 11.69
N ALA A 111 -10.89 -17.96 12.21
CA ALA A 111 -11.49 -19.21 12.68
C ALA A 111 -12.48 -18.98 13.82
N PHE A 112 -12.13 -18.12 14.77
CA PHE A 112 -13.01 -17.74 15.90
C PHE A 112 -14.05 -16.68 15.52
N LYS A 113 -14.09 -16.24 14.25
CA LYS A 113 -15.02 -15.20 13.76
C LYS A 113 -14.95 -13.89 14.57
N LEU A 114 -13.79 -13.56 15.12
CA LEU A 114 -13.58 -12.37 15.96
C LEU A 114 -13.70 -11.07 15.16
N GLY A 115 -13.66 -11.11 13.83
CA GLY A 115 -13.92 -9.95 12.97
C GLY A 115 -15.27 -9.25 13.22
N LYS A 116 -16.24 -9.93 13.85
CA LYS A 116 -17.50 -9.32 14.27
C LYS A 116 -17.29 -8.16 15.27
N PHE A 117 -16.26 -8.25 16.09
CA PHE A 117 -15.97 -7.25 17.12
C PHE A 117 -15.45 -5.94 16.54
N VAL A 118 -14.99 -5.92 15.29
CA VAL A 118 -14.61 -4.66 14.60
C VAL A 118 -15.79 -3.68 14.54
N ARG A 119 -17.03 -4.18 14.52
CA ARG A 119 -18.24 -3.34 14.54
C ARG A 119 -18.46 -2.60 15.88
N LEU A 120 -17.79 -3.04 16.95
CA LEU A 120 -17.87 -2.40 18.27
C LEU A 120 -16.91 -1.21 18.39
N ILE A 121 -16.00 -1.03 17.42
CA ILE A 121 -15.06 0.09 17.43
C ILE A 121 -15.83 1.37 17.09
N PRO A 122 -15.88 2.36 18.01
CA PRO A 122 -16.54 3.63 17.75
C PRO A 122 -15.88 4.40 16.61
N GLN A 123 -16.67 5.10 15.81
CA GLN A 123 -16.15 5.91 14.70
C GLN A 123 -15.05 6.91 15.10
N PRO A 124 -15.13 7.62 16.26
CA PRO A 124 -14.06 8.53 16.68
C PRO A 124 -12.69 7.85 16.83
N VAL A 125 -12.67 6.58 17.29
CA VAL A 125 -11.42 5.81 17.40
C VAL A 125 -10.82 5.55 16.02
N MET A 126 -11.65 5.20 15.03
CA MET A 126 -11.22 5.02 13.65
C MET A 126 -10.65 6.31 13.06
N TYR A 127 -11.30 7.45 13.29
CA TYR A 127 -10.78 8.75 12.82
C TYR A 127 -9.47 9.11 13.52
N GLY A 128 -9.36 8.87 14.83
CA GLY A 128 -8.10 9.07 15.56
C GLY A 128 -6.95 8.23 15.00
N PHE A 129 -7.22 6.96 14.73
CA PHE A 129 -6.26 6.04 14.11
C PHE A 129 -5.82 6.53 12.72
N LEU A 130 -6.77 6.89 11.85
CA LEU A 130 -6.46 7.37 10.50
C LEU A 130 -5.67 8.69 10.53
N ASN A 131 -6.02 9.61 11.40
CA ASN A 131 -5.30 10.88 11.55
C ASN A 131 -3.88 10.65 12.08
N GLY A 132 -3.71 9.78 13.08
CA GLY A 132 -2.39 9.40 13.57
C GLY A 132 -1.53 8.76 12.48
N LEU A 133 -2.12 7.86 11.70
CA LEU A 133 -1.45 7.23 10.56
C LEU A 133 -1.03 8.25 9.50
N ALA A 134 -1.90 9.20 9.17
CA ALA A 134 -1.59 10.26 8.21
C ALA A 134 -0.40 11.11 8.67
N ILE A 135 -0.32 11.46 9.96
CA ILE A 135 0.83 12.20 10.53
C ILE A 135 2.11 11.38 10.41
N ILE A 136 2.07 10.09 10.74
CA ILE A 136 3.26 9.23 10.69
C ILE A 136 3.75 9.09 9.24
N ILE A 137 2.84 8.86 8.28
CA ILE A 137 3.20 8.78 6.85
C ILE A 137 3.78 10.12 6.38
N PHE A 138 3.19 11.25 6.79
CA PHE A 138 3.72 12.57 6.45
C PHE A 138 5.14 12.76 7.00
N MET A 139 5.38 12.42 8.27
CA MET A 139 6.72 12.52 8.87
C MET A 139 7.73 11.63 8.13
N ALA A 140 7.34 10.42 7.73
CA ALA A 140 8.18 9.54 6.94
C ALA A 140 8.53 10.13 5.56
N GLN A 141 7.63 10.90 4.94
CA GLN A 141 7.95 11.64 3.70
C GLN A 141 8.93 12.80 3.96
N VAL A 142 8.82 13.47 5.11
CA VAL A 142 9.77 14.53 5.50
C VAL A 142 11.18 13.95 5.71
N GLU A 143 11.30 12.74 6.24
CA GLU A 143 12.59 12.06 6.38
C GLU A 143 13.28 11.79 5.02
N GLN A 144 12.52 11.63 3.94
CA GLN A 144 13.08 11.46 2.58
C GLN A 144 13.78 12.75 2.06
N LEU A 145 13.56 13.89 2.70
CA LEU A 145 14.29 15.14 2.38
C LEU A 145 15.66 15.22 3.07
N LYS A 146 16.06 14.18 3.78
CA LYS A 146 17.38 14.07 4.40
C LYS A 146 18.31 13.21 3.56
N ILE A 147 19.57 13.60 3.47
CA ILE A 147 20.65 12.83 2.85
C ILE A 147 21.49 12.25 3.98
N VAL A 148 21.82 10.97 3.88
CA VAL A 148 22.76 10.32 4.79
C VAL A 148 24.12 10.31 4.09
N GLU A 149 25.02 11.18 4.53
CA GLU A 149 26.38 11.25 4.03
C GLU A 149 27.35 10.94 5.19
N ASN A 150 28.19 9.94 5.01
CA ASN A 150 29.14 9.47 6.04
C ASN A 150 28.50 9.11 7.40
N GLY A 151 27.29 8.59 7.41
CA GLY A 151 26.57 8.21 8.64
C GLY A 151 25.92 9.39 9.39
N ILE A 152 26.02 10.61 8.86
CA ILE A 152 25.36 11.79 9.40
C ILE A 152 24.18 12.13 8.53
N SER A 153 22.98 12.17 9.11
CA SER A 153 21.79 12.62 8.40
C SER A 153 21.71 14.14 8.42
N SER A 154 21.80 14.76 7.26
CA SER A 154 21.66 16.20 7.06
C SER A 154 20.48 16.51 6.16
N TRP A 155 19.88 17.68 6.32
CA TRP A 155 18.85 18.14 5.40
C TRP A 155 19.45 18.36 4.02
N MET A 156 18.72 17.93 2.98
CA MET A 156 19.03 18.31 1.62
C MET A 156 19.20 19.82 1.52
N SER A 157 20.24 20.29 0.85
CA SER A 157 20.51 21.71 0.67
C SER A 157 20.76 22.04 -0.80
N GLY A 158 20.63 23.31 -1.14
CA GLY A 158 20.90 23.80 -2.50
C GLY A 158 19.89 23.33 -3.55
N THR A 159 20.35 23.08 -4.76
CA THR A 159 19.52 22.76 -5.93
C THR A 159 18.70 21.49 -5.73
N SER A 160 19.24 20.48 -5.04
CA SER A 160 18.56 19.22 -4.79
C SER A 160 17.27 19.38 -3.99
N LEU A 161 17.27 20.28 -2.98
CA LEU A 161 16.08 20.57 -2.19
C LEU A 161 14.99 21.24 -3.03
N TYR A 162 15.38 22.20 -3.88
CA TYR A 162 14.43 22.90 -4.77
C TYR A 162 13.82 21.94 -5.82
N VAL A 163 14.63 21.05 -6.39
CA VAL A 163 14.15 20.04 -7.33
C VAL A 163 13.19 19.06 -6.66
N MET A 164 13.57 18.50 -5.51
CA MET A 164 12.70 17.59 -4.75
C MET A 164 11.40 18.27 -4.31
N GLY A 165 11.50 19.50 -3.79
CA GLY A 165 10.32 20.28 -3.40
C GLY A 165 9.41 20.59 -4.58
N GLY A 166 9.99 20.96 -5.73
CA GLY A 166 9.27 21.21 -6.96
C GLY A 166 8.55 19.98 -7.51
N LEU A 167 9.22 18.82 -7.53
CA LEU A 167 8.62 17.55 -7.95
C LEU A 167 7.51 17.12 -6.99
N THR A 168 7.71 17.29 -5.68
CA THR A 168 6.68 16.99 -4.68
C THR A 168 5.45 17.87 -4.86
N LEU A 169 5.65 19.18 -5.03
CA LEU A 169 4.55 20.12 -5.29
C LEU A 169 3.82 19.78 -6.58
N LEU A 170 4.54 19.49 -7.66
CA LEU A 170 3.98 19.07 -8.94
C LEU A 170 3.13 17.79 -8.78
N THR A 171 3.65 16.80 -8.06
CA THR A 171 2.91 15.56 -7.76
C THR A 171 1.60 15.86 -7.03
N ILE A 172 1.64 16.70 -6.00
CA ILE A 172 0.44 17.10 -5.25
C ILE A 172 -0.57 17.80 -6.16
N LEU A 173 -0.11 18.74 -7.00
CA LEU A 173 -0.98 19.45 -7.93
C LEU A 173 -1.63 18.51 -8.95
N ILE A 174 -0.90 17.55 -9.49
CA ILE A 174 -1.45 16.55 -10.40
C ILE A 174 -2.48 15.67 -9.66
N VAL A 175 -2.16 15.16 -8.49
CA VAL A 175 -3.06 14.27 -7.73
C VAL A 175 -4.35 14.97 -7.34
N LEU A 176 -4.31 16.27 -6.99
CA LEU A 176 -5.49 17.05 -6.62
C LEU A 176 -6.27 17.61 -7.83
N GLY A 177 -5.55 17.95 -8.90
CA GLY A 177 -6.13 18.60 -10.07
C GLY A 177 -6.65 17.61 -11.11
N PHE A 178 -5.91 16.55 -11.40
CA PHE A 178 -6.22 15.61 -12.47
C PHE A 178 -7.57 14.90 -12.34
N PRO A 179 -8.06 14.51 -11.15
CA PRO A 179 -9.39 13.91 -10.99
C PRO A 179 -10.55 14.81 -11.38
N LYS A 180 -10.30 16.14 -11.48
CA LYS A 180 -11.30 17.11 -11.97
C LYS A 180 -11.41 17.11 -13.50
N LEU A 181 -10.36 16.68 -14.20
CA LEU A 181 -10.30 16.58 -15.67
C LEU A 181 -10.82 15.25 -16.17
N THR A 182 -10.38 14.15 -15.56
CA THR A 182 -10.81 12.80 -15.92
C THR A 182 -10.73 11.84 -14.73
N LYS A 183 -11.67 10.91 -14.69
CA LYS A 183 -11.72 9.83 -13.69
C LYS A 183 -11.33 8.47 -14.28
N ILE A 184 -10.96 8.42 -15.56
CA ILE A 184 -10.65 7.18 -16.27
C ILE A 184 -9.25 6.68 -15.91
N VAL A 185 -8.30 7.61 -15.74
CA VAL A 185 -6.90 7.30 -15.43
C VAL A 185 -6.60 7.69 -13.99
N PRO A 186 -5.98 6.81 -13.18
CA PRO A 186 -5.58 7.15 -11.82
C PRO A 186 -4.59 8.34 -11.81
N ALA A 187 -4.90 9.35 -11.00
CA ALA A 187 -4.06 10.55 -10.89
C ALA A 187 -2.64 10.25 -10.39
N SER A 188 -2.48 9.25 -9.53
CA SER A 188 -1.18 8.79 -9.03
C SER A 188 -0.29 8.27 -10.17
N LEU A 189 -0.86 7.53 -11.11
CA LEU A 189 -0.12 7.03 -12.27
C LEU A 189 0.39 8.17 -13.15
N VAL A 190 -0.49 9.15 -13.44
CA VAL A 190 -0.12 10.33 -14.23
C VAL A 190 0.97 11.13 -13.53
N ALA A 191 0.87 11.32 -12.23
CA ALA A 191 1.88 12.01 -11.43
C ALA A 191 3.24 11.32 -11.54
N ILE A 192 3.30 9.99 -11.38
CA ILE A 192 4.55 9.23 -11.46
C ILE A 192 5.16 9.29 -12.86
N ILE A 193 4.36 9.06 -13.91
CA ILE A 193 4.87 9.14 -15.29
C ILE A 193 5.40 10.55 -15.59
N THR A 194 4.67 11.60 -15.19
CA THR A 194 5.08 12.98 -15.42
C THR A 194 6.37 13.32 -14.67
N THR A 195 6.46 12.97 -13.39
CA THR A 195 7.67 13.23 -12.59
C THR A 195 8.86 12.41 -13.07
N ALA A 196 8.65 11.14 -13.45
CA ALA A 196 9.70 10.31 -14.03
C ALA A 196 10.22 10.90 -15.35
N ALA A 197 9.33 11.33 -16.25
CA ALA A 197 9.71 11.93 -17.52
C ALA A 197 10.44 13.29 -17.39
N LEU A 198 10.29 13.97 -16.25
CA LEU A 198 11.02 15.21 -15.97
C LEU A 198 12.41 14.97 -15.37
N VAL A 199 12.64 13.80 -14.76
CA VAL A 199 13.92 13.46 -14.12
C VAL A 199 14.85 12.70 -15.07
N PHE A 200 14.29 11.95 -16.02
CA PHE A 200 15.02 11.21 -17.07
C PHE A 200 15.01 11.94 -18.40
#